data_b20aed5385e86869460b3efafb02a70e
#
_entry.id   b20aed5385e86869460b3efafb02a70e
#
_cell.length_a   1.000
_cell.length_b   1.000
_cell.length_c   1.000
_cell.angle_alpha   90.00
_cell.angle_beta   90.00
_cell.angle_gamma   90.00
#
_symmetry.space_group_name_H-M   'P 1'
#
loop_
_entity.id
_entity.type
_entity.pdbx_description
1 polymer ?
#
loop_
_entity_poly.entity_id
_entity_poly.type
_entity_poly.pdbx_seq_one_letter_code
_entity_poly.pdbx_strand_id
1 'polypeptide(L)'
;MANSSKQAGKSSKQKQRPAQKQSRRPGRQRAMRPEPVTIVPELRGSGKLDNRVALITGGDSGIGRSAAVLFAREGAKVAIVYLEEQTDAEETLRLVEEEGSEGLLIKGDVGRQTFCKQAIAKTIKKFGRLDILINNAAEQHPQKAIEDITEKQLEKTFRTNIFSMFYLTQAALPQLKKQQGATIINTASVTAYRGSPSLVDYSATKGAIVSFTRSLSGMLAKEGIRVNAVAPGPIWTPLIPSTYPVEKVEKFGADTPLGRAGEPWECATCFLFLASIESQYMTGQVLHANGGEIING
;
A
#
# COMPACT_ATOMS: atom_id res chain seq x y z
N MET A 1 -34.42 -10.23 -48.03
CA MET A 1 -33.24 -10.67 -47.22
C MET A 1 -32.55 -9.39 -46.70
N ALA A 2 -32.84 -9.04 -45.47
CA ALA A 2 -32.32 -7.80 -44.87
C ALA A 2 -31.11 -8.15 -44.03
N ASN A 3 -29.97 -7.59 -44.40
CA ASN A 3 -28.69 -7.75 -43.72
C ASN A 3 -28.63 -6.76 -42.54
N SER A 4 -28.91 -7.22 -41.35
CA SER A 4 -28.82 -6.43 -40.10
C SER A 4 -27.41 -6.54 -39.54
N SER A 5 -26.51 -5.64 -39.91
CA SER A 5 -25.22 -5.45 -39.30
C SER A 5 -25.41 -4.83 -37.89
N LYS A 6 -25.30 -5.63 -36.84
CA LYS A 6 -25.18 -5.14 -35.46
C LYS A 6 -23.83 -4.42 -35.29
N GLN A 7 -23.84 -3.11 -35.36
CA GLN A 7 -22.77 -2.28 -34.83
C GLN A 7 -22.74 -2.48 -33.30
N ALA A 8 -21.72 -3.19 -32.80
CA ALA A 8 -21.42 -3.20 -31.40
C ALA A 8 -20.94 -1.80 -31.00
N GLY A 9 -21.82 -1.03 -30.35
CA GLY A 9 -21.51 0.28 -29.82
C GLY A 9 -20.37 0.16 -28.79
N LYS A 10 -19.23 0.79 -29.07
CA LYS A 10 -18.20 1.02 -28.05
C LYS A 10 -18.83 1.92 -26.97
N SER A 11 -19.21 1.32 -25.84
CA SER A 11 -19.61 2.06 -24.65
C SER A 11 -18.48 3.04 -24.31
N SER A 12 -18.71 4.33 -24.43
CA SER A 12 -17.80 5.36 -23.97
C SER A 12 -17.75 5.27 -22.45
N LYS A 13 -16.65 4.69 -21.92
CA LYS A 13 -16.46 4.57 -20.47
C LYS A 13 -16.62 5.92 -19.82
N GLN A 14 -17.54 6.01 -18.85
CA GLN A 14 -17.88 7.25 -18.17
C GLN A 14 -16.65 7.78 -17.41
N LYS A 15 -16.43 9.10 -17.48
CA LYS A 15 -15.38 9.76 -16.70
C LYS A 15 -15.68 9.61 -15.21
N GLN A 16 -14.70 9.14 -14.45
CA GLN A 16 -14.79 8.87 -13.01
C GLN A 16 -14.20 10.00 -12.18
N ARG A 17 -13.19 10.68 -12.72
CA ARG A 17 -12.39 11.69 -12.02
C ARG A 17 -12.16 12.90 -12.91
N PRO A 18 -11.94 14.11 -12.36
CA PRO A 18 -11.51 15.27 -13.13
C PRO A 18 -10.15 15.04 -13.80
N ALA A 19 -9.96 15.70 -14.94
CA ALA A 19 -8.67 15.74 -15.63
C ALA A 19 -7.59 16.34 -14.74
N GLN A 20 -6.57 15.56 -14.41
CA GLN A 20 -5.46 16.02 -13.59
C GLN A 20 -4.19 15.20 -13.82
N LYS A 21 -3.04 15.82 -13.55
CA LYS A 21 -1.72 15.20 -13.63
C LYS A 21 -0.79 15.89 -12.65
N GLN A 22 0.11 15.12 -12.03
CA GLN A 22 1.19 15.65 -11.21
C GLN A 22 2.54 15.37 -11.89
N SER A 23 3.41 16.39 -11.97
CA SER A 23 4.68 16.31 -12.70
C SER A 23 5.81 15.64 -11.93
N ARG A 24 5.63 15.44 -10.60
CA ARG A 24 6.65 14.85 -9.72
C ARG A 24 6.20 13.51 -9.13
N ARG A 25 7.17 12.70 -8.72
CA ARG A 25 7.00 11.46 -7.96
C ARG A 25 7.90 11.52 -6.71
N PRO A 26 7.38 11.14 -5.55
CA PRO A 26 6.00 10.77 -5.26
C PRO A 26 5.01 11.92 -5.53
N GLY A 27 3.73 11.56 -5.74
CA GLY A 27 2.66 12.53 -5.89
C GLY A 27 2.23 13.10 -4.54
N ARG A 28 1.47 14.21 -4.56
CA ARG A 28 0.96 14.91 -3.37
C ARG A 28 -0.53 14.67 -3.21
N GLN A 29 -0.96 14.17 -2.06
CA GLN A 29 -2.38 13.91 -1.81
C GLN A 29 -3.20 15.20 -1.78
N ARG A 30 -2.74 16.23 -1.10
CA ARG A 30 -3.37 17.54 -1.01
C ARG A 30 -3.62 18.24 -2.37
N ALA A 31 -2.89 17.81 -3.42
CA ALA A 31 -3.05 18.34 -4.77
C ALA A 31 -4.07 17.57 -5.61
N MET A 32 -4.64 16.49 -5.10
CA MET A 32 -5.63 15.69 -5.82
C MET A 32 -7.03 16.33 -5.76
N ARG A 33 -7.81 16.10 -6.80
CA ARG A 33 -9.23 16.51 -6.88
C ARG A 33 -10.07 15.37 -7.48
N PRO A 34 -11.09 14.84 -6.76
CA PRO A 34 -11.25 15.03 -5.32
C PRO A 34 -10.05 14.50 -4.54
N GLU A 35 -9.85 14.98 -3.34
CA GLU A 35 -8.88 14.39 -2.43
C GLU A 35 -9.33 12.96 -2.07
N PRO A 36 -8.40 11.98 -1.97
CA PRO A 36 -8.73 10.63 -1.55
C PRO A 36 -9.34 10.59 -0.15
N VAL A 37 -10.37 9.78 0.03
CA VAL A 37 -11.00 9.58 1.34
C VAL A 37 -10.08 8.73 2.21
N THR A 38 -9.52 9.35 3.26
CA THR A 38 -8.58 8.68 4.17
C THR A 38 -9.29 7.74 5.13
N ILE A 39 -10.41 8.19 5.71
CA ILE A 39 -11.19 7.48 6.72
C ILE A 39 -12.65 7.94 6.65
N VAL A 40 -13.58 7.09 7.06
CA VAL A 40 -15.01 7.43 7.14
C VAL A 40 -15.49 7.34 8.59
N PRO A 41 -16.49 8.16 9.01
CA PRO A 41 -17.00 8.17 10.37
C PRO A 41 -17.62 6.84 10.81
N GLU A 42 -18.14 6.07 9.85
CA GLU A 42 -18.80 4.78 10.09
C GLU A 42 -17.83 3.70 10.60
N LEU A 43 -16.54 3.82 10.28
CA LEU A 43 -15.49 2.94 10.81
C LEU A 43 -15.16 3.37 12.26
N ARG A 44 -15.98 2.95 13.21
CA ARG A 44 -15.74 3.22 14.63
C ARG A 44 -14.63 2.35 15.17
N GLY A 45 -13.73 2.94 15.98
CA GLY A 45 -12.69 2.20 16.69
C GLY A 45 -13.28 1.28 17.75
N SER A 46 -12.62 0.16 17.95
CA SER A 46 -13.01 -0.87 18.94
C SER A 46 -11.82 -1.40 19.77
N GLY A 47 -10.65 -0.76 19.64
CA GLY A 47 -9.46 -1.11 20.41
C GLY A 47 -8.76 -2.38 19.91
N LYS A 48 -8.95 -2.77 18.64
CA LYS A 48 -8.36 -4.00 18.08
C LYS A 48 -6.84 -4.03 18.13
N LEU A 49 -6.21 -2.87 18.19
CA LEU A 49 -4.75 -2.71 18.20
C LEU A 49 -4.25 -2.00 19.46
N ASP A 50 -5.02 -2.01 20.54
CA ASP A 50 -4.62 -1.40 21.82
C ASP A 50 -3.23 -1.85 22.25
N ASN A 51 -2.39 -0.88 22.65
CA ASN A 51 -1.01 -1.10 23.08
C ASN A 51 -0.08 -1.71 22.02
N ARG A 52 -0.47 -1.72 20.73
CA ARG A 52 0.40 -2.14 19.63
C ARG A 52 1.16 -0.96 19.06
N VAL A 53 2.29 -1.25 18.42
CA VAL A 53 3.10 -0.30 17.67
C VAL A 53 3.22 -0.79 16.24
N ALA A 54 2.83 0.05 15.29
CA ALA A 54 2.95 -0.20 13.86
C ALA A 54 4.01 0.70 13.21
N LEU A 55 4.81 0.15 12.30
CA LEU A 55 5.62 0.93 11.36
C LEU A 55 5.04 0.75 9.96
N ILE A 56 4.74 1.88 9.30
CA ILE A 56 4.09 1.90 7.99
C ILE A 56 4.97 2.69 7.01
N THR A 57 5.43 2.04 5.94
CA THR A 57 6.21 2.71 4.89
C THR A 57 5.28 3.31 3.83
N GLY A 58 5.62 4.51 3.32
CA GLY A 58 4.70 5.29 2.48
C GLY A 58 3.42 5.65 3.24
N GLY A 59 3.55 5.94 4.55
CA GLY A 59 2.43 6.27 5.43
C GLY A 59 1.96 7.72 5.32
N ASP A 60 2.62 8.54 4.51
CA ASP A 60 2.32 9.95 4.28
C ASP A 60 1.06 10.18 3.45
N SER A 61 0.65 9.22 2.64
CA SER A 61 -0.45 9.40 1.70
C SER A 61 -1.14 8.09 1.30
N GLY A 62 -2.28 8.19 0.62
CA GLY A 62 -3.01 7.07 0.02
C GLY A 62 -3.32 5.95 1.02
N ILE A 63 -3.07 4.71 0.62
CA ILE A 63 -3.36 3.51 1.42
C ILE A 63 -2.58 3.54 2.74
N GLY A 64 -1.31 3.98 2.71
CA GLY A 64 -0.47 4.05 3.91
C GLY A 64 -1.00 5.05 4.93
N ARG A 65 -1.45 6.24 4.51
CA ARG A 65 -2.12 7.23 5.37
C ARG A 65 -3.39 6.63 5.98
N SER A 66 -4.24 6.02 5.16
CA SER A 66 -5.50 5.44 5.65
C SER A 66 -5.26 4.30 6.64
N ALA A 67 -4.24 3.46 6.42
CA ALA A 67 -3.85 2.45 7.39
C ALA A 67 -3.34 3.07 8.69
N ALA A 68 -2.53 4.14 8.61
CA ALA A 68 -1.99 4.84 9.78
C ALA A 68 -3.10 5.42 10.66
N VAL A 69 -4.06 6.13 10.04
CA VAL A 69 -5.20 6.74 10.76
C VAL A 69 -6.14 5.68 11.32
N LEU A 70 -6.47 4.64 10.55
CA LEU A 70 -7.33 3.56 11.03
C LEU A 70 -6.68 2.76 12.18
N PHE A 71 -5.36 2.54 12.12
CA PHE A 71 -4.63 1.87 13.21
C PHE A 71 -4.59 2.72 14.47
N ALA A 72 -4.43 4.05 14.33
CA ALA A 72 -4.51 4.99 15.44
C ALA A 72 -5.90 4.95 16.10
N ARG A 73 -6.98 4.96 15.30
CA ARG A 73 -8.37 4.82 15.76
C ARG A 73 -8.61 3.52 16.53
N GLU A 74 -7.86 2.47 16.23
CA GLU A 74 -7.91 1.17 16.90
C GLU A 74 -6.89 1.04 18.06
N GLY A 75 -6.28 2.15 18.48
CA GLY A 75 -5.42 2.22 19.66
C GLY A 75 -3.92 1.97 19.43
N ALA A 76 -3.47 1.78 18.18
CA ALA A 76 -2.05 1.58 17.90
C ALA A 76 -1.28 2.91 17.82
N LYS A 77 -0.03 2.93 18.36
CA LYS A 77 0.95 3.97 18.04
C LYS A 77 1.58 3.72 16.67
N VAL A 78 1.82 4.78 15.90
CA VAL A 78 2.19 4.63 14.49
C VAL A 78 3.49 5.36 14.14
N ALA A 79 4.49 4.64 13.62
CA ALA A 79 5.64 5.22 12.95
C ALA A 79 5.37 5.32 11.45
N ILE A 80 5.39 6.54 10.92
CA ILE A 80 5.08 6.91 9.54
C ILE A 80 6.40 7.15 8.81
N VAL A 81 6.78 6.22 7.93
CA VAL A 81 7.97 6.37 7.08
C VAL A 81 7.56 6.96 5.74
N TYR A 82 8.23 8.02 5.31
CA TYR A 82 7.96 8.73 4.06
C TYR A 82 9.26 9.19 3.38
N LEU A 83 9.21 9.45 2.06
CA LEU A 83 10.39 9.81 1.29
C LEU A 83 10.65 11.33 1.32
N GLU A 84 9.74 12.14 0.78
CA GLU A 84 9.96 13.57 0.54
C GLU A 84 8.78 14.48 0.94
N GLU A 85 7.53 14.00 0.84
CA GLU A 85 6.32 14.82 0.98
C GLU A 85 6.02 15.15 2.45
N GLN A 86 6.82 16.08 3.01
CA GLN A 86 6.77 16.50 4.42
C GLN A 86 5.38 16.96 4.85
N THR A 87 4.73 17.82 4.04
CA THR A 87 3.39 18.37 4.38
C THR A 87 2.31 17.27 4.42
N ASP A 88 2.37 16.29 3.50
CA ASP A 88 1.44 15.17 3.51
C ASP A 88 1.71 14.24 4.71
N ALA A 89 2.97 14.08 5.11
CA ALA A 89 3.35 13.31 6.30
C ALA A 89 2.91 14.00 7.60
N GLU A 90 3.06 15.32 7.70
CA GLU A 90 2.59 16.13 8.83
C GLU A 90 1.07 16.08 8.96
N GLU A 91 0.35 16.10 7.84
CA GLU A 91 -1.11 15.91 7.83
C GLU A 91 -1.50 14.52 8.32
N THR A 92 -0.77 13.47 7.92
CA THR A 92 -1.02 12.11 8.44
C THR A 92 -0.77 12.04 9.93
N LEU A 93 0.29 12.66 10.44
CA LEU A 93 0.58 12.73 11.87
C LEU A 93 -0.55 13.43 12.63
N ARG A 94 -0.99 14.59 12.14
CA ARG A 94 -2.13 15.34 12.73
C ARG A 94 -3.37 14.48 12.82
N LEU A 95 -3.72 13.76 11.76
CA LEU A 95 -4.87 12.83 11.75
C LEU A 95 -4.70 11.67 12.74
N VAL A 96 -3.50 11.11 12.89
CA VAL A 96 -3.21 10.07 13.89
C VAL A 96 -3.38 10.61 15.31
N GLU A 97 -2.94 11.84 15.57
CA GLU A 97 -3.09 12.50 16.88
C GLU A 97 -4.55 12.86 17.18
N GLU A 98 -5.34 13.23 16.18
CA GLU A 98 -6.79 13.46 16.32
C GLU A 98 -7.56 12.19 16.69
N GLU A 99 -7.06 11.01 16.30
CA GLU A 99 -7.62 9.73 16.76
C GLU A 99 -7.19 9.37 18.21
N GLY A 100 -6.48 10.27 18.90
CA GLY A 100 -6.03 10.09 20.28
C GLY A 100 -4.79 9.22 20.44
N SER A 101 -4.04 8.95 19.38
CA SER A 101 -2.85 8.13 19.41
C SER A 101 -1.55 8.95 19.26
N GLU A 102 -0.40 8.29 19.44
CA GLU A 102 0.92 8.88 19.22
C GLU A 102 1.48 8.49 17.85
N GLY A 103 1.98 9.47 17.10
CA GLY A 103 2.68 9.26 15.84
C GLY A 103 4.18 9.58 15.91
N LEU A 104 4.94 9.07 14.94
CA LEU A 104 6.35 9.39 14.72
C LEU A 104 6.63 9.51 13.22
N LEU A 105 7.10 10.67 12.78
CA LEU A 105 7.54 10.87 11.39
C LEU A 105 9.00 10.44 11.20
N ILE A 106 9.26 9.63 10.17
CA ILE A 106 10.61 9.16 9.83
C ILE A 106 10.84 9.38 8.33
N LYS A 107 11.57 10.46 8.00
CA LYS A 107 11.91 10.79 6.61
C LYS A 107 13.11 10.01 6.12
N GLY A 108 13.01 9.39 4.93
CA GLY A 108 14.12 8.78 4.22
C GLY A 108 13.74 7.72 3.20
N ASP A 109 14.73 7.19 2.53
CA ASP A 109 14.61 6.27 1.41
C ASP A 109 14.71 4.81 1.88
N VAL A 110 13.60 4.08 1.79
CA VAL A 110 13.52 2.65 2.14
C VAL A 110 14.35 1.74 1.21
N GLY A 111 14.74 2.22 0.03
CA GLY A 111 15.66 1.52 -0.85
C GLY A 111 17.08 1.39 -0.28
N ARG A 112 17.38 2.04 0.85
CA ARG A 112 18.67 2.01 1.54
C ARG A 112 18.60 1.17 2.80
N GLN A 113 19.36 0.09 2.87
CA GLN A 113 19.39 -0.81 4.04
C GLN A 113 19.73 -0.09 5.34
N THR A 114 20.70 0.84 5.29
CA THR A 114 21.11 1.64 6.48
C THR A 114 19.96 2.46 7.02
N PHE A 115 19.16 3.09 6.13
CA PHE A 115 17.96 3.83 6.53
C PHE A 115 16.91 2.92 7.15
N CYS A 116 16.66 1.75 6.57
CA CYS A 116 15.69 0.79 7.13
C CYS A 116 16.06 0.38 8.57
N LYS A 117 17.33 0.11 8.85
CA LYS A 117 17.82 -0.15 10.22
C LYS A 117 17.57 1.04 11.14
N GLN A 118 17.84 2.27 10.67
CA GLN A 118 17.60 3.49 11.45
C GLN A 118 16.11 3.73 11.72
N ALA A 119 15.23 3.47 10.75
CA ALA A 119 13.79 3.62 10.91
C ALA A 119 13.24 2.70 12.01
N ILE A 120 13.62 1.43 11.99
CA ILE A 120 13.27 0.47 13.04
C ILE A 120 13.83 0.93 14.39
N ALA A 121 15.11 1.31 14.48
CA ALA A 121 15.73 1.77 15.72
C ALA A 121 15.04 3.01 16.31
N LYS A 122 14.66 4.00 15.47
CA LYS A 122 13.91 5.19 15.90
C LYS A 122 12.53 4.82 16.44
N THR A 123 11.81 3.89 15.79
CA THR A 123 10.51 3.41 16.25
C THR A 123 10.61 2.78 17.63
N ILE A 124 11.59 1.89 17.81
CA ILE A 124 11.82 1.21 19.09
C ILE A 124 12.24 2.21 20.17
N LYS A 125 13.12 3.16 19.83
CA LYS A 125 13.55 4.22 20.77
C LYS A 125 12.37 5.08 21.25
N LYS A 126 11.42 5.39 20.37
CA LYS A 126 10.25 6.24 20.68
C LYS A 126 9.19 5.46 21.48
N PHE A 127 8.85 4.24 21.06
CA PHE A 127 7.68 3.51 21.56
C PHE A 127 8.01 2.28 22.40
N GLY A 128 9.29 1.88 22.49
CA GLY A 128 9.75 0.73 23.28
C GLY A 128 9.54 -0.64 22.62
N ARG A 129 8.73 -0.74 21.57
CA ARG A 129 8.35 -2.00 20.91
C ARG A 129 8.04 -1.83 19.43
N LEU A 130 7.89 -2.94 18.72
CA LEU A 130 7.32 -3.00 17.36
C LEU A 130 6.55 -4.31 17.22
N ASP A 131 5.28 -4.24 16.87
CA ASP A 131 4.35 -5.37 16.75
C ASP A 131 3.94 -5.64 15.30
N ILE A 132 3.83 -4.57 14.51
CA ILE A 132 3.25 -4.62 13.16
C ILE A 132 4.19 -3.89 12.20
N LEU A 133 4.61 -4.59 11.15
CA LEU A 133 5.36 -4.00 10.03
C LEU A 133 4.49 -3.98 8.78
N ILE A 134 4.17 -2.79 8.26
CA ILE A 134 3.48 -2.63 6.97
C ILE A 134 4.47 -2.14 5.92
N ASN A 135 4.82 -3.02 5.00
CA ASN A 135 5.61 -2.73 3.82
C ASN A 135 4.68 -2.25 2.70
N ASN A 136 4.44 -0.92 2.63
CA ASN A 136 3.51 -0.33 1.68
C ASN A 136 4.16 0.61 0.66
N ALA A 137 5.30 1.22 0.98
CA ALA A 137 6.00 2.11 0.05
C ALA A 137 6.25 1.44 -1.31
N ALA A 138 5.90 2.13 -2.39
CA ALA A 138 6.09 1.64 -3.75
C ALA A 138 6.23 2.80 -4.75
N GLU A 139 6.87 2.49 -5.87
CA GLU A 139 6.89 3.35 -7.05
C GLU A 139 6.60 2.55 -8.32
N GLN A 140 6.15 3.25 -9.37
CA GLN A 140 5.87 2.67 -10.68
C GLN A 140 6.20 3.66 -11.81
N HIS A 141 6.67 3.13 -12.94
CA HIS A 141 7.11 3.92 -14.09
C HIS A 141 6.57 3.28 -15.38
N PRO A 142 5.47 3.82 -15.97
CA PRO A 142 4.93 3.26 -17.19
C PRO A 142 5.89 3.43 -18.37
N GLN A 143 6.04 2.35 -19.14
CA GLN A 143 6.79 2.34 -20.39
C GLN A 143 5.93 1.77 -21.52
N LYS A 144 6.25 2.12 -22.77
CA LYS A 144 5.52 1.64 -23.96
C LYS A 144 6.09 0.34 -24.49
N ALA A 145 7.40 0.14 -24.37
CA ALA A 145 8.13 -1.03 -24.80
C ALA A 145 9.08 -1.49 -23.69
N ILE A 146 9.47 -2.76 -23.72
CA ILE A 146 10.40 -3.33 -22.72
C ILE A 146 11.78 -2.70 -22.83
N GLU A 147 12.19 -2.31 -24.03
CA GLU A 147 13.44 -1.66 -24.35
C GLU A 147 13.56 -0.26 -23.72
N ASP A 148 12.43 0.38 -23.39
CA ASP A 148 12.39 1.68 -22.72
C ASP A 148 12.69 1.57 -21.20
N ILE A 149 12.68 0.35 -20.63
CA ILE A 149 12.98 0.12 -19.22
C ILE A 149 14.48 0.13 -19.04
N THR A 150 15.03 1.25 -18.60
CA THR A 150 16.46 1.40 -18.34
C THR A 150 16.88 0.59 -17.10
N GLU A 151 18.16 0.19 -17.03
CA GLU A 151 18.76 -0.44 -15.86
C GLU A 151 18.49 0.38 -14.58
N LYS A 152 18.70 1.70 -14.65
CA LYS A 152 18.44 2.62 -13.55
C LYS A 152 16.99 2.59 -13.06
N GLN A 153 16.01 2.54 -13.99
CA GLN A 153 14.59 2.43 -13.63
C GLN A 153 14.31 1.08 -12.97
N LEU A 154 14.78 0.00 -13.58
CA LEU A 154 14.60 -1.36 -13.09
C LEU A 154 15.15 -1.50 -11.67
N GLU A 155 16.41 -1.10 -11.47
CA GLU A 155 17.06 -1.16 -10.17
C GLU A 155 16.30 -0.33 -9.11
N LYS A 156 15.89 0.89 -9.45
CA LYS A 156 15.14 1.77 -8.55
C LYS A 156 13.80 1.17 -8.15
N THR A 157 13.03 0.65 -9.13
CA THR A 157 11.74 -0.01 -8.88
C THR A 157 11.90 -1.21 -7.95
N PHE A 158 12.91 -2.06 -8.18
CA PHE A 158 13.19 -3.20 -7.32
C PHE A 158 13.69 -2.81 -5.93
N ARG A 159 14.54 -1.79 -5.82
CA ARG A 159 15.03 -1.28 -4.52
C ARG A 159 13.89 -0.80 -3.65
N THR A 160 12.99 0.02 -4.20
CA THR A 160 11.86 0.54 -3.44
C THR A 160 10.82 -0.54 -3.14
N ASN A 161 10.43 -1.34 -4.14
CA ASN A 161 9.25 -2.20 -3.99
C ASN A 161 9.54 -3.54 -3.33
N ILE A 162 10.77 -4.07 -3.43
CA ILE A 162 11.08 -5.41 -2.92
C ILE A 162 12.32 -5.46 -2.03
N PHE A 163 13.46 -4.84 -2.38
CA PHE A 163 14.64 -4.91 -1.53
C PHE A 163 14.37 -4.25 -0.16
N SER A 164 13.61 -3.15 -0.14
CA SER A 164 13.15 -2.51 1.10
C SER A 164 12.45 -3.47 2.06
N MET A 165 11.63 -4.38 1.54
CA MET A 165 10.91 -5.36 2.36
C MET A 165 11.86 -6.34 3.04
N PHE A 166 12.90 -6.80 2.35
CA PHE A 166 13.97 -7.59 2.95
C PHE A 166 14.69 -6.82 4.05
N TYR A 167 15.09 -5.57 3.77
CA TYR A 167 15.86 -4.74 4.72
C TYR A 167 15.06 -4.42 5.98
N LEU A 168 13.79 -4.02 5.81
CA LEU A 168 12.91 -3.71 6.95
C LEU A 168 12.58 -4.95 7.75
N THR A 169 12.25 -6.06 7.09
CA THR A 169 11.96 -7.33 7.76
C THR A 169 13.16 -7.80 8.58
N GLN A 170 14.35 -7.84 7.98
CA GLN A 170 15.59 -8.22 8.69
C GLN A 170 15.84 -7.34 9.92
N ALA A 171 15.64 -6.02 9.78
CA ALA A 171 15.84 -5.08 10.89
C ALA A 171 14.76 -5.21 11.97
N ALA A 172 13.51 -5.52 11.61
CA ALA A 172 12.37 -5.62 12.52
C ALA A 172 12.32 -6.96 13.29
N LEU A 173 12.77 -8.06 12.68
CA LEU A 173 12.64 -9.41 13.22
C LEU A 173 13.07 -9.55 14.69
N PRO A 174 14.21 -8.98 15.18
CA PRO A 174 14.60 -9.11 16.57
C PRO A 174 13.60 -8.54 17.57
N GLN A 175 12.76 -7.58 17.13
CA GLN A 175 11.70 -7.02 17.95
C GLN A 175 10.37 -7.77 17.77
N LEU A 176 10.01 -8.08 16.53
CA LEU A 176 8.79 -8.85 16.25
C LEU A 176 8.77 -10.19 16.99
N LYS A 177 9.91 -10.89 17.06
CA LYS A 177 10.05 -12.15 17.81
C LYS A 177 9.78 -12.03 19.32
N LYS A 178 9.86 -10.82 19.88
CA LYS A 178 9.56 -10.56 21.29
C LYS A 178 8.08 -10.30 21.56
N GLN A 179 7.28 -10.12 20.49
CA GLN A 179 5.88 -9.71 20.61
C GLN A 179 4.96 -10.88 20.28
N GLN A 180 4.02 -11.16 21.17
CA GLN A 180 2.97 -12.13 20.90
C GLN A 180 2.02 -11.59 19.83
N GLY A 181 1.76 -12.39 18.77
CA GLY A 181 0.87 -12.02 17.69
C GLY A 181 1.44 -10.94 16.77
N ALA A 182 2.77 -10.83 16.67
CA ALA A 182 3.42 -9.95 15.71
C ALA A 182 3.03 -10.30 14.27
N THR A 183 2.98 -9.27 13.40
CA THR A 183 2.61 -9.48 12.00
C THR A 183 3.37 -8.59 11.05
N ILE A 184 3.61 -9.12 9.85
CA ILE A 184 4.15 -8.40 8.69
C ILE A 184 3.07 -8.41 7.61
N ILE A 185 2.74 -7.23 7.06
CA ILE A 185 1.73 -7.10 6.01
C ILE A 185 2.36 -6.37 4.82
N ASN A 186 2.34 -7.02 3.67
CA ASN A 186 2.97 -6.53 2.46
C ASN A 186 1.92 -6.00 1.47
N THR A 187 2.19 -4.88 0.79
CA THR A 187 1.32 -4.36 -0.26
C THR A 187 1.74 -4.91 -1.63
N ALA A 188 1.04 -5.95 -2.07
CA ALA A 188 1.13 -6.49 -3.42
C ALA A 188 0.34 -5.62 -4.42
N SER A 189 -0.30 -6.21 -5.42
CA SER A 189 -1.19 -5.57 -6.40
C SER A 189 -1.92 -6.66 -7.20
N VAL A 190 -3.07 -6.34 -7.78
CA VAL A 190 -3.71 -7.18 -8.82
C VAL A 190 -2.77 -7.44 -10.01
N THR A 191 -1.81 -6.52 -10.27
CA THR A 191 -0.83 -6.70 -11.35
C THR A 191 0.17 -7.83 -11.08
N ALA A 192 0.28 -8.32 -9.84
CA ALA A 192 1.06 -9.51 -9.52
C ALA A 192 0.49 -10.78 -10.19
N TYR A 193 -0.80 -10.78 -10.48
CA TYR A 193 -1.55 -11.91 -11.01
C TYR A 193 -1.85 -11.77 -12.50
N ARG A 194 -2.40 -10.61 -12.89
CA ARG A 194 -2.78 -10.40 -14.30
C ARG A 194 -1.71 -9.72 -15.15
N GLY A 195 -0.64 -9.22 -14.53
CA GLY A 195 0.34 -8.37 -15.20
C GLY A 195 -0.20 -6.97 -15.55
N SER A 196 0.64 -6.16 -16.18
CA SER A 196 0.28 -4.90 -16.80
C SER A 196 1.26 -4.58 -17.93
N PRO A 197 0.80 -4.48 -19.20
CA PRO A 197 1.71 -4.25 -20.35
C PRO A 197 2.52 -2.97 -20.25
N SER A 198 2.00 -1.95 -19.55
CA SER A 198 2.70 -0.68 -19.37
C SER A 198 3.51 -0.58 -18.07
N LEU A 199 3.52 -1.60 -17.22
CA LEU A 199 4.16 -1.62 -15.89
C LEU A 199 4.86 -2.96 -15.66
N VAL A 200 5.73 -3.37 -16.58
CA VAL A 200 6.35 -4.71 -16.56
C VAL A 200 7.24 -4.89 -15.33
N ASP A 201 8.14 -3.95 -15.06
CA ASP A 201 9.02 -3.95 -13.90
C ASP A 201 8.25 -3.89 -12.57
N TYR A 202 7.25 -3.01 -12.48
CA TYR A 202 6.36 -2.94 -11.32
C TYR A 202 5.61 -4.26 -11.08
N SER A 203 5.00 -4.82 -12.11
CA SER A 203 4.27 -6.10 -12.00
C SER A 203 5.18 -7.24 -11.56
N ALA A 204 6.42 -7.28 -12.07
CA ALA A 204 7.43 -8.24 -11.63
C ALA A 204 7.74 -8.09 -10.13
N THR A 205 7.91 -6.84 -9.63
CA THR A 205 8.10 -6.63 -8.18
C THR A 205 6.89 -7.06 -7.37
N LYS A 206 5.66 -6.85 -7.88
CA LYS A 206 4.44 -7.24 -7.16
C LYS A 206 4.23 -8.76 -7.14
N GLY A 207 4.64 -9.47 -8.18
CA GLY A 207 4.74 -10.94 -8.17
C GLY A 207 5.77 -11.45 -7.15
N ALA A 208 6.94 -10.81 -7.12
CA ALA A 208 7.98 -11.12 -6.13
C ALA A 208 7.49 -10.92 -4.68
N ILE A 209 6.66 -9.90 -4.41
CA ILE A 209 6.07 -9.67 -3.08
C ILE A 209 5.14 -10.82 -2.65
N VAL A 210 4.35 -11.37 -3.58
CA VAL A 210 3.48 -12.53 -3.28
C VAL A 210 4.34 -13.74 -2.90
N SER A 211 5.38 -14.04 -3.68
CA SER A 211 6.31 -15.13 -3.38
C SER A 211 7.07 -14.90 -2.07
N PHE A 212 7.55 -13.68 -1.83
CA PHE A 212 8.20 -13.29 -0.58
C PHE A 212 7.28 -13.51 0.63
N THR A 213 6.01 -13.09 0.53
CA THR A 213 5.00 -13.25 1.58
C THR A 213 4.79 -14.72 1.92
N ARG A 214 4.58 -15.56 0.93
CA ARG A 214 4.36 -17.02 1.08
C ARG A 214 5.59 -17.71 1.69
N SER A 215 6.78 -17.42 1.18
CA SER A 215 8.02 -18.02 1.68
C SER A 215 8.34 -17.61 3.12
N LEU A 216 8.20 -16.30 3.40
CA LEU A 216 8.48 -15.75 4.72
C LEU A 216 7.47 -16.22 5.76
N SER A 217 6.20 -16.43 5.38
CA SER A 217 5.16 -16.95 6.27
C SER A 217 5.50 -18.34 6.80
N GLY A 218 5.96 -19.24 5.92
CA GLY A 218 6.42 -20.58 6.31
C GLY A 218 7.66 -20.54 7.22
N MET A 219 8.60 -19.64 6.93
CA MET A 219 9.82 -19.47 7.73
C MET A 219 9.51 -18.97 9.16
N LEU A 220 8.55 -18.06 9.31
CA LEU A 220 8.28 -17.39 10.59
C LEU A 220 7.10 -17.95 11.37
N ALA A 221 6.37 -18.94 10.84
CA ALA A 221 5.19 -19.52 11.49
C ALA A 221 5.52 -20.10 12.89
N LYS A 222 6.64 -20.81 13.01
CA LYS A 222 7.09 -21.37 14.30
C LYS A 222 7.53 -20.33 15.32
N GLU A 223 7.84 -19.11 14.86
CA GLU A 223 8.17 -17.95 15.70
C GLU A 223 6.91 -17.18 16.15
N GLY A 224 5.71 -17.66 15.77
CA GLY A 224 4.43 -16.99 16.07
C GLY A 224 4.19 -15.69 15.31
N ILE A 225 4.96 -15.41 14.24
CA ILE A 225 4.83 -14.21 13.40
C ILE A 225 4.03 -14.56 12.15
N ARG A 226 2.92 -13.85 11.93
CA ARG A 226 2.12 -13.99 10.73
C ARG A 226 2.64 -13.07 9.62
N VAL A 227 2.63 -13.54 8.40
CA VAL A 227 3.03 -12.75 7.22
C VAL A 227 1.97 -12.91 6.15
N ASN A 228 1.30 -11.80 5.82
CA ASN A 228 0.24 -11.78 4.81
C ASN A 228 0.43 -10.58 3.87
N ALA A 229 -0.41 -10.50 2.83
CA ALA A 229 -0.40 -9.37 1.91
C ALA A 229 -1.80 -8.86 1.61
N VAL A 230 -1.87 -7.63 1.15
CA VAL A 230 -3.04 -7.06 0.47
C VAL A 230 -2.64 -6.79 -0.98
N ALA A 231 -3.47 -7.18 -1.92
CA ALA A 231 -3.32 -6.91 -3.35
C ALA A 231 -4.42 -5.96 -3.83
N PRO A 232 -4.19 -4.63 -3.74
CA PRO A 232 -5.17 -3.66 -4.18
C PRO A 232 -5.41 -3.71 -5.69
N GLY A 233 -6.64 -3.42 -6.09
CA GLY A 233 -6.99 -3.03 -7.45
C GLY A 233 -6.70 -1.56 -7.72
N PRO A 234 -7.47 -0.89 -8.58
CA PRO A 234 -7.35 0.54 -8.83
C PRO A 234 -7.86 1.36 -7.64
N ILE A 235 -6.94 1.86 -6.82
CA ILE A 235 -7.24 2.71 -5.65
C ILE A 235 -6.85 4.16 -5.95
N TRP A 236 -7.73 5.11 -5.60
CA TRP A 236 -7.51 6.53 -5.81
C TRP A 236 -6.46 7.08 -4.84
N THR A 237 -5.22 7.22 -5.31
CA THR A 237 -4.05 7.64 -4.51
C THR A 237 -3.17 8.58 -5.33
N PRO A 238 -2.26 9.35 -4.70
CA PRO A 238 -1.31 10.22 -5.40
C PRO A 238 -0.44 9.52 -6.45
N LEU A 239 -0.25 8.22 -6.32
CA LEU A 239 0.46 7.41 -7.29
C LEU A 239 -0.18 7.48 -8.69
N ILE A 240 -1.49 7.67 -8.76
CA ILE A 240 -2.25 7.64 -10.03
C ILE A 240 -2.00 8.89 -10.88
N PRO A 241 -2.32 10.12 -10.42
CA PRO A 241 -2.06 11.32 -11.24
C PRO A 241 -0.56 11.64 -11.40
N SER A 242 0.32 11.11 -10.55
CA SER A 242 1.77 11.24 -10.72
C SER A 242 2.36 10.25 -11.74
N THR A 243 1.61 9.20 -12.09
CA THR A 243 2.07 8.12 -12.97
C THR A 243 1.46 8.19 -14.37
N TYR A 244 0.12 8.35 -14.45
CA TYR A 244 -0.61 8.17 -15.69
C TYR A 244 -0.91 9.49 -16.41
N PRO A 245 -1.11 9.45 -17.75
CA PRO A 245 -1.64 10.59 -18.50
C PRO A 245 -3.08 10.89 -18.09
N VAL A 246 -3.50 12.12 -18.36
CA VAL A 246 -4.80 12.69 -17.95
C VAL A 246 -5.97 11.79 -18.36
N GLU A 247 -5.97 11.31 -19.59
CA GLU A 247 -7.06 10.49 -20.16
C GLU A 247 -7.25 9.16 -19.44
N LYS A 248 -6.15 8.60 -18.89
CA LYS A 248 -6.19 7.38 -18.09
C LYS A 248 -6.65 7.68 -16.66
N VAL A 249 -6.28 8.84 -16.11
CA VAL A 249 -6.72 9.29 -14.78
C VAL A 249 -8.23 9.53 -14.76
N GLU A 250 -8.80 10.17 -15.79
CA GLU A 250 -10.24 10.42 -15.90
C GLU A 250 -11.10 9.14 -15.87
N LYS A 251 -10.58 8.02 -16.38
CA LYS A 251 -11.28 6.73 -16.48
C LYS A 251 -10.80 5.71 -15.46
N PHE A 252 -9.96 6.14 -14.51
CA PHE A 252 -9.32 5.22 -13.58
C PHE A 252 -10.34 4.50 -12.69
N GLY A 253 -10.33 3.16 -12.73
CA GLY A 253 -11.26 2.29 -12.00
C GLY A 253 -12.58 1.99 -12.73
N ALA A 254 -12.88 2.62 -13.87
CA ALA A 254 -14.11 2.37 -14.62
C ALA A 254 -14.24 0.93 -15.18
N ASP A 255 -13.13 0.20 -15.21
CA ASP A 255 -13.08 -1.18 -15.73
C ASP A 255 -13.31 -2.25 -14.67
N THR A 256 -13.39 -1.87 -13.39
CA THR A 256 -13.71 -2.84 -12.32
C THR A 256 -15.17 -3.25 -12.38
N PRO A 257 -15.54 -4.45 -11.91
CA PRO A 257 -16.94 -4.85 -11.79
C PRO A 257 -17.80 -3.86 -10.98
N LEU A 258 -17.23 -3.22 -9.93
CA LEU A 258 -17.92 -2.16 -9.18
C LEU A 258 -17.98 -0.81 -9.92
N GLY A 259 -17.36 -0.69 -11.11
CA GLY A 259 -17.43 0.47 -12.00
C GLY A 259 -16.73 1.73 -11.49
N ARG A 260 -15.89 1.65 -10.47
CA ARG A 260 -15.17 2.80 -9.88
C ARG A 260 -13.80 2.41 -9.33
N ALA A 261 -12.95 3.40 -9.12
CA ALA A 261 -11.79 3.23 -8.26
C ALA A 261 -12.23 3.09 -6.79
N GLY A 262 -11.51 2.27 -6.03
CA GLY A 262 -11.64 2.22 -4.58
C GLY A 262 -11.01 3.45 -3.93
N GLU A 263 -11.43 3.76 -2.72
CA GLU A 263 -10.80 4.76 -1.86
C GLU A 263 -9.74 4.09 -0.94
N PRO A 264 -8.73 4.83 -0.47
CA PRO A 264 -7.70 4.28 0.39
C PRO A 264 -8.22 3.56 1.64
N TRP A 265 -9.25 4.10 2.28
CA TRP A 265 -9.84 3.50 3.48
C TRP A 265 -10.42 2.10 3.23
N GLU A 266 -10.97 1.84 2.03
CA GLU A 266 -11.51 0.53 1.67
C GLU A 266 -10.41 -0.54 1.62
N CYS A 267 -9.18 -0.16 1.30
CA CYS A 267 -8.00 -1.01 1.41
C CYS A 267 -7.49 -1.13 2.85
N ALA A 268 -7.50 -0.04 3.61
CA ALA A 268 -6.97 0.01 4.98
C ALA A 268 -7.66 -0.99 5.92
N THR A 269 -8.96 -1.28 5.70
CA THR A 269 -9.70 -2.30 6.45
C THR A 269 -9.10 -3.71 6.31
N CYS A 270 -8.55 -4.06 5.13
CA CYS A 270 -7.85 -5.33 4.95
C CYS A 270 -6.56 -5.39 5.78
N PHE A 271 -5.81 -4.27 5.86
CA PHE A 271 -4.62 -4.20 6.70
C PHE A 271 -4.97 -4.31 8.18
N LEU A 272 -6.04 -3.64 8.64
CA LEU A 272 -6.53 -3.75 10.01
C LEU A 272 -6.92 -5.20 10.34
N PHE A 273 -7.70 -5.85 9.50
CA PHE A 273 -8.08 -7.25 9.69
C PHE A 273 -6.83 -8.14 9.81
N LEU A 274 -5.87 -8.01 8.90
CA LEU A 274 -4.63 -8.79 8.95
C LEU A 274 -3.73 -8.45 10.15
N ALA A 275 -3.82 -7.25 10.70
CA ALA A 275 -3.08 -6.84 11.89
C ALA A 275 -3.71 -7.33 13.20
N SER A 276 -5.02 -7.56 13.20
CA SER A 276 -5.81 -7.88 14.39
C SER A 276 -5.82 -9.39 14.71
N ILE A 277 -6.40 -9.72 15.87
CA ILE A 277 -6.64 -11.10 16.29
C ILE A 277 -7.63 -11.83 15.39
N GLU A 278 -8.48 -11.11 14.66
CA GLU A 278 -9.50 -11.67 13.77
C GLU A 278 -8.91 -12.53 12.65
N SER A 279 -7.64 -12.29 12.29
CA SER A 279 -6.89 -13.06 11.30
C SER A 279 -5.86 -14.01 11.90
N GLN A 280 -6.02 -14.42 13.17
CA GLN A 280 -5.03 -15.20 13.90
C GLN A 280 -4.68 -16.54 13.21
N TYR A 281 -5.60 -17.14 12.49
CA TYR A 281 -5.39 -18.40 11.75
C TYR A 281 -5.00 -18.18 10.27
N MET A 282 -4.50 -16.97 9.93
CA MET A 282 -4.11 -16.61 8.57
C MET A 282 -2.63 -16.23 8.49
N THR A 283 -1.87 -16.96 7.68
CA THR A 283 -0.50 -16.60 7.29
C THR A 283 -0.24 -17.08 5.86
N GLY A 284 0.59 -16.38 5.10
CA GLY A 284 0.87 -16.65 3.69
C GLY A 284 -0.26 -16.27 2.73
N GLN A 285 -1.31 -15.60 3.19
CA GLN A 285 -2.49 -15.27 2.40
C GLN A 285 -2.42 -13.87 1.80
N VAL A 286 -3.19 -13.66 0.73
CA VAL A 286 -3.32 -12.37 0.04
C VAL A 286 -4.79 -11.98 -0.04
N LEU A 287 -5.16 -10.83 0.51
CA LEU A 287 -6.50 -10.26 0.39
C LEU A 287 -6.59 -9.33 -0.81
N HIS A 288 -7.67 -9.42 -1.58
CA HIS A 288 -7.87 -8.68 -2.83
C HIS A 288 -8.95 -7.61 -2.69
N ALA A 289 -8.58 -6.39 -2.25
CA ALA A 289 -9.45 -5.21 -2.28
C ALA A 289 -9.38 -4.56 -3.67
N ASN A 290 -10.11 -5.11 -4.66
CA ASN A 290 -9.87 -4.84 -6.08
C ASN A 290 -11.10 -4.44 -6.91
N GLY A 291 -12.26 -4.21 -6.28
CA GLY A 291 -13.48 -3.81 -6.99
C GLY A 291 -14.19 -4.96 -7.72
N GLY A 292 -13.92 -6.22 -7.34
CA GLY A 292 -14.61 -7.41 -7.86
C GLY A 292 -13.87 -8.14 -8.98
N GLU A 293 -12.62 -7.75 -9.28
CA GLU A 293 -11.79 -8.50 -10.25
C GLU A 293 -11.45 -9.89 -9.70
N ILE A 294 -11.80 -10.94 -10.46
CA ILE A 294 -11.53 -12.33 -10.06
C ILE A 294 -10.05 -12.63 -10.29
N ILE A 295 -9.39 -13.08 -9.23
CA ILE A 295 -7.98 -13.44 -9.23
C ILE A 295 -7.85 -14.91 -8.86
N ASN A 296 -7.31 -15.68 -9.80
CA ASN A 296 -6.91 -17.05 -9.57
C ASN A 296 -5.40 -17.08 -9.29
N GLY A 297 -4.99 -17.44 -8.09
CA GLY A 297 -3.57 -17.39 -7.71
C GLY A 297 -3.15 -18.46 -6.72
#